data_e2228b0924b7aa2dbf0af1815297d45a
#
_entry.id   e2228b0924b7aa2dbf0af1815297d45a
#
_cell.length_a   1.000
_cell.length_b   1.000
_cell.length_c   1.000
_cell.angle_alpha   90.00
_cell.angle_beta   90.00
_cell.angle_gamma   90.00
#
_symmetry.space_group_name_H-M   'P 1'
#
loop_
_entity.id
_entity.type
_entity.pdbx_description
1 polymer ?
#
loop_
_entity_poly.entity_id
_entity_poly.type
_entity_poly.pdbx_seq_one_letter_code
_entity_poly.pdbx_strand_id
1 'polypeptide(L)'
;MTRILLSAAARIDRRDITEHTVERFGIGQARRLRDAFEAALHSLAESPQLGKTNEALDPADHSFRYYPVMKRFIIVYEPSDDGIRVARLLHGARNLAVELDHEPGDD
;
A
#
# COMPACT_ATOMS: atom_id res chain seq x y z
N MET A 1 -13.58 2.90 16.87
CA MET A 1 -12.12 2.77 16.74
C MET A 1 -11.78 2.27 15.36
N THR A 2 -10.93 2.98 14.62
CA THR A 2 -10.56 2.59 13.27
C THR A 2 -9.45 1.54 13.29
N ARG A 3 -9.54 0.54 12.42
CA ARG A 3 -8.56 -0.53 12.31
C ARG A 3 -7.82 -0.47 10.98
N ILE A 4 -6.54 -0.78 11.06
CA ILE A 4 -5.68 -0.91 9.87
C ILE A 4 -5.11 -2.32 9.89
N LEU A 5 -5.52 -3.12 8.92
CA LEU A 5 -5.04 -4.48 8.78
C LEU A 5 -4.12 -4.55 7.56
N LEU A 6 -2.93 -5.12 7.73
CA LEU A 6 -2.03 -5.34 6.61
C LEU A 6 -2.03 -6.83 6.26
N SER A 7 -2.20 -7.13 4.98
CA SER A 7 -2.05 -8.49 4.49
C SER A 7 -0.61 -8.97 4.70
N ALA A 8 -0.39 -10.28 4.58
CA ALA A 8 0.98 -10.83 4.63
C ALA A 8 1.85 -10.19 3.53
N ALA A 9 1.29 -10.03 2.33
CA ALA A 9 1.99 -9.40 1.22
C ALA A 9 2.37 -7.95 1.53
N ALA A 10 1.46 -7.19 2.12
CA ALA A 10 1.73 -5.79 2.48
C ALA A 10 2.83 -5.67 3.54
N ARG A 11 2.87 -6.60 4.49
CA ARG A 11 3.92 -6.62 5.51
C ARG A 11 5.29 -6.89 4.90
N ILE A 12 5.36 -7.81 3.95
CA ILE A 12 6.59 -8.10 3.22
C ILE A 12 7.00 -6.88 2.40
N ASP A 13 6.06 -6.27 1.70
CA ASP A 13 6.31 -5.05 0.93
C ASP A 13 6.91 -3.96 1.82
N ARG A 14 6.32 -3.73 2.99
CA ARG A 14 6.78 -2.69 3.90
C ARG A 14 8.21 -2.94 4.37
N ARG A 15 8.51 -4.18 4.74
CA ARG A 15 9.87 -4.54 5.14
C ARG A 15 10.87 -4.31 4.01
N ASP A 16 10.54 -4.79 2.81
CA ASP A 16 11.43 -4.68 1.66
C ASP A 16 11.66 -3.23 1.26
N ILE A 17 10.61 -2.41 1.27
CA ILE A 17 10.73 -0.98 0.99
C ILE A 17 11.63 -0.31 2.03
N THR A 18 11.46 -0.63 3.31
CA THR A 18 12.26 -0.05 4.39
C THR A 18 13.73 -0.43 4.23
N GLU A 19 14.02 -1.71 4.04
CA GLU A 19 15.40 -2.18 3.88
C GLU A 19 16.08 -1.53 2.67
N HIS A 20 15.38 -1.49 1.55
CA HIS A 20 15.90 -0.86 0.34
C HIS A 20 16.17 0.64 0.54
N THR A 21 15.27 1.32 1.23
CA THR A 21 15.42 2.76 1.49
C THR A 21 16.61 3.03 2.40
N VAL A 22 16.79 2.22 3.45
CA VAL A 22 17.96 2.35 4.34
C VAL A 22 19.26 2.16 3.54
N GLU A 23 19.32 1.13 2.71
CA GLU A 23 20.52 0.83 1.93
C GLU A 23 20.88 1.93 0.94
N ARG A 24 19.87 2.50 0.27
CA ARG A 24 20.12 3.46 -0.81
C ARG A 24 20.15 4.91 -0.33
N PHE A 25 19.40 5.26 0.68
CA PHE A 25 19.19 6.65 1.08
C PHE A 25 19.40 6.90 2.57
N GLY A 26 19.69 5.89 3.34
CA GLY A 26 19.97 6.03 4.75
C GLY A 26 18.76 5.97 5.65
N ILE A 27 19.03 5.91 6.96
CA ILE A 27 17.98 5.70 7.96
C ILE A 27 17.05 6.90 8.12
N GLY A 28 17.57 8.12 7.89
CA GLY A 28 16.74 9.32 7.97
C GLY A 28 15.64 9.33 6.93
N GLN A 29 15.95 8.94 5.70
CA GLN A 29 14.94 8.85 4.64
C GLN A 29 13.95 7.71 4.90
N ALA A 30 14.44 6.58 5.45
CA ALA A 30 13.54 5.48 5.80
C ALA A 30 12.54 5.90 6.89
N ARG A 31 12.95 6.70 7.85
CA ARG A 31 12.06 7.23 8.88
C ARG A 31 11.00 8.17 8.31
N ARG A 32 11.40 9.04 7.38
CA ARG A 32 10.45 9.94 6.70
C ARG A 32 9.40 9.15 5.92
N LEU A 33 9.84 8.12 5.22
CA LEU A 33 8.94 7.27 4.47
C LEU A 33 7.98 6.53 5.40
N ARG A 34 8.49 5.97 6.50
CA ARG A 34 7.65 5.32 7.49
C ARG A 34 6.58 6.26 8.03
N ASP A 35 6.98 7.48 8.38
CA ASP A 35 6.05 8.46 8.92
C ASP A 35 4.99 8.85 7.88
N ALA A 36 5.38 8.96 6.61
CA ALA A 36 4.44 9.26 5.53
C ALA A 36 3.43 8.11 5.33
N PHE A 37 3.88 6.86 5.38
CA PHE A 37 2.99 5.70 5.31
C PHE A 37 2.04 5.67 6.50
N GLU A 38 2.53 5.88 7.71
CA GLU A 38 1.70 5.89 8.91
C GLU A 38 0.60 6.95 8.82
N ALA A 39 0.97 8.17 8.44
CA ALA A 39 0.00 9.25 8.30
C ALA A 39 -1.05 8.92 7.23
N ALA A 40 -0.62 8.37 6.09
CA ALA A 40 -1.53 8.01 5.02
C ALA A 40 -2.48 6.88 5.45
N LEU A 41 -1.97 5.86 6.12
CA LEU A 41 -2.79 4.74 6.59
C LEU A 41 -3.87 5.21 7.58
N HIS A 42 -3.52 6.10 8.50
CA HIS A 42 -4.49 6.65 9.43
C HIS A 42 -5.57 7.48 8.74
N SER A 43 -5.18 8.31 7.76
CA SER A 43 -6.14 9.08 6.98
C SER A 43 -7.10 8.18 6.21
N LEU A 44 -6.58 7.11 5.61
CA LEU A 44 -7.41 6.15 4.86
C LEU A 44 -8.34 5.36 5.77
N ALA A 45 -7.88 5.02 6.98
CA ALA A 45 -8.72 4.30 7.92
C ALA A 45 -9.91 5.14 8.39
N GLU A 46 -9.71 6.45 8.55
CA GLU A 46 -10.77 7.37 8.93
C GLU A 46 -11.67 7.74 7.76
N SER A 47 -11.12 7.78 6.55
CA SER A 47 -11.85 8.16 5.34
C SER A 47 -11.51 7.20 4.20
N PRO A 48 -12.10 5.99 4.21
CA PRO A 48 -11.71 4.94 3.26
C PRO A 48 -11.94 5.30 1.78
N GLN A 49 -12.76 6.31 1.49
CA GLN A 49 -13.01 6.73 0.12
C GLN A 49 -11.95 7.69 -0.44
N LEU A 50 -10.93 8.06 0.34
CA LEU A 50 -9.88 8.98 -0.13
C LEU A 50 -9.11 8.43 -1.32
N GLY A 51 -8.79 7.14 -1.31
CA GLY A 51 -8.12 6.50 -2.45
C GLY A 51 -9.06 6.37 -3.63
N LYS A 52 -8.51 6.41 -4.83
CA LYS A 52 -9.29 6.32 -6.06
C LYS A 52 -9.42 4.88 -6.54
N THR A 53 -10.55 4.58 -7.14
CA THR A 53 -10.73 3.30 -7.83
C THR A 53 -10.07 3.36 -9.20
N ASN A 54 -9.63 2.20 -9.70
CA ASN A 54 -9.04 2.12 -11.04
C ASN A 54 -9.19 0.70 -11.57
N GLU A 55 -10.26 0.47 -12.33
CA GLU A 55 -10.55 -0.85 -12.86
C GLU A 55 -9.43 -1.43 -13.73
N ALA A 56 -8.68 -0.57 -14.41
CA ALA A 56 -7.58 -1.04 -15.26
C ALA A 56 -6.44 -1.66 -14.45
N LEU A 57 -6.32 -1.31 -13.17
CA LEU A 57 -5.29 -1.87 -12.29
C LEU A 57 -5.78 -3.04 -11.47
N ASP A 58 -7.10 -3.21 -11.35
CA ASP A 58 -7.67 -4.26 -10.51
C ASP A 58 -7.39 -5.66 -11.06
N PRO A 59 -7.16 -6.64 -10.17
CA PRO A 59 -7.20 -8.05 -10.57
C PRO A 59 -8.58 -8.40 -11.11
N ALA A 60 -8.69 -9.51 -11.84
CA ALA A 60 -9.92 -9.90 -12.50
C ALA A 60 -11.12 -10.07 -11.57
N ASP A 61 -10.88 -10.43 -10.32
CA ASP A 61 -11.93 -10.83 -9.37
C ASP A 61 -12.02 -9.94 -8.13
N HIS A 62 -11.38 -8.77 -8.15
CA HIS A 62 -11.34 -7.93 -6.96
C HIS A 62 -11.19 -6.44 -7.32
N SER A 63 -11.84 -5.59 -6.53
CA SER A 63 -11.71 -4.13 -6.67
C SER A 63 -10.98 -3.55 -5.48
N PHE A 64 -9.97 -2.74 -5.77
CA PHE A 64 -9.20 -2.03 -4.75
C PHE A 64 -9.32 -0.52 -4.91
N ARG A 65 -8.81 0.20 -3.92
CA ARG A 65 -8.55 1.63 -4.01
C ARG A 65 -7.05 1.87 -3.95
N TYR A 66 -6.62 2.95 -4.52
CA TYR A 66 -5.21 3.28 -4.75
C TYR A 66 -4.93 4.67 -4.22
N TYR A 67 -3.90 4.80 -3.37
CA TYR A 67 -3.56 6.07 -2.76
C TYR A 67 -2.06 6.30 -2.82
N PRO A 68 -1.60 7.39 -3.49
CA PRO A 68 -0.17 7.65 -3.63
C PRO A 68 0.44 8.19 -2.34
N VAL A 69 1.69 7.79 -2.05
CA VAL A 69 2.48 8.28 -0.93
C VAL A 69 3.83 8.75 -1.46
N MET A 70 4.17 10.01 -1.17
CA MET A 70 5.44 10.63 -1.58
C MET A 70 5.72 10.52 -3.08
N LYS A 71 4.69 10.46 -3.89
CA LYS A 71 4.77 10.38 -5.36
C LYS A 71 5.51 9.15 -5.90
N ARG A 72 5.98 8.27 -5.03
CA ARG A 72 6.76 7.09 -5.44
C ARG A 72 6.08 5.79 -5.11
N PHE A 73 5.23 5.77 -4.11
CA PHE A 73 4.62 4.55 -3.61
C PHE A 73 3.12 4.63 -3.69
N ILE A 74 2.49 3.47 -3.74
CA ILE A 74 1.04 3.39 -3.80
C ILE A 74 0.56 2.40 -2.77
N ILE A 75 -0.39 2.81 -1.94
CA ILE A 75 -1.11 1.93 -1.03
C ILE A 75 -2.29 1.37 -1.80
N VAL A 76 -2.34 0.04 -1.89
CA VAL A 76 -3.46 -0.69 -2.50
C VAL A 76 -4.27 -1.27 -1.36
N TYR A 77 -5.53 -0.85 -1.24
CA TYR A 77 -6.33 -1.21 -0.08
C TYR A 77 -7.80 -1.34 -0.42
N GLU A 78 -8.56 -1.86 0.52
CA GLU A 78 -10.01 -1.89 0.44
C GLU A 78 -10.61 -1.48 1.77
N PRO A 79 -11.80 -0.85 1.77
CA PRO A 79 -12.50 -0.56 3.02
C PRO A 79 -12.88 -1.85 3.73
N SER A 80 -12.91 -1.80 5.05
CA SER A 80 -13.42 -2.88 5.89
C SER A 80 -14.48 -2.32 6.83
N ASP A 81 -15.09 -3.17 7.65
CA ASP A 81 -16.20 -2.76 8.50
C ASP A 81 -15.83 -1.61 9.45
N ASP A 82 -14.60 -1.60 9.95
CA ASP A 82 -14.17 -0.62 10.94
C ASP A 82 -12.86 0.09 10.56
N GLY A 83 -12.53 0.10 9.28
CA GLY A 83 -11.30 0.77 8.83
C GLY A 83 -10.93 0.33 7.43
N ILE A 84 -9.70 -0.13 7.27
CA ILE A 84 -9.20 -0.58 5.96
C ILE A 84 -8.37 -1.85 6.08
N ARG A 85 -8.30 -2.59 4.98
CA ARG A 85 -7.37 -3.70 4.81
C ARG A 85 -6.41 -3.35 3.67
N VAL A 86 -5.13 -3.28 3.99
CA VAL A 86 -4.09 -2.97 3.02
C VAL A 86 -3.64 -4.26 2.34
N ALA A 87 -3.85 -4.35 1.03
CA ALA A 87 -3.47 -5.53 0.26
C ALA A 87 -2.00 -5.49 -0.14
N ARG A 88 -1.51 -4.36 -0.60
CA ARG A 88 -0.12 -4.18 -1.05
C ARG A 88 0.39 -2.77 -0.78
N LEU A 89 1.71 -2.65 -0.68
CA LEU A 89 2.42 -1.38 -0.73
C LEU A 89 3.40 -1.50 -1.89
N LEU A 90 3.16 -0.74 -2.96
CA LEU A 90 3.91 -0.91 -4.20
C LEU A 90 4.68 0.33 -4.59
N HIS A 91 5.78 0.13 -5.29
CA HIS A 91 6.54 1.22 -5.89
C HIS A 91 5.82 1.64 -7.17
N GLY A 92 5.42 2.92 -7.25
CA GLY A 92 4.59 3.41 -8.36
C GLY A 92 5.28 3.41 -9.71
N ALA A 93 6.61 3.25 -9.76
CA ALA A 93 7.33 3.18 -11.03
C ALA A 93 7.22 1.80 -11.70
N ARG A 94 6.69 0.80 -11.00
CA ARG A 94 6.55 -0.54 -11.54
C ARG A 94 5.20 -0.71 -12.22
N ASN A 95 5.09 -1.78 -13.02
CA ASN A 95 3.83 -2.12 -13.65
C ASN A 95 2.87 -2.69 -12.60
N LEU A 96 1.96 -1.84 -12.12
CA LEU A 96 1.05 -2.19 -11.04
C LEU A 96 0.13 -3.35 -11.37
N ALA A 97 -0.34 -3.43 -12.62
CA ALA A 97 -1.24 -4.52 -13.02
C ALA A 97 -0.56 -5.87 -12.88
N VAL A 98 0.70 -5.98 -13.30
CA VAL A 98 1.47 -7.22 -13.17
C VAL A 98 1.72 -7.56 -11.72
N GLU A 99 2.09 -6.56 -10.90
CA GLU A 99 2.36 -6.78 -9.47
C GLU A 99 1.12 -7.27 -8.74
N LEU A 100 -0.05 -6.73 -9.07
CA LEU A 100 -1.29 -7.13 -8.42
C LEU A 100 -1.72 -8.54 -8.84
N ASP A 101 -1.50 -8.93 -10.09
CA ASP A 101 -1.81 -10.27 -10.58
C ASP A 101 -0.91 -11.34 -9.93
N HIS A 102 0.25 -10.94 -9.44
CA HIS A 102 1.21 -11.84 -8.79
C HIS A 102 1.21 -11.68 -7.27
N GLU A 103 0.09 -11.30 -6.68
CA GLU A 103 -0.06 -11.25 -5.23
C GLU A 103 0.24 -12.61 -4.61
N PRO A 104 0.98 -12.65 -3.48
CA PRO A 104 1.23 -13.92 -2.80
C PRO A 104 -0.08 -14.64 -2.44
N GLY A 105 -0.15 -15.92 -2.78
CA GLY A 105 -1.33 -16.72 -2.57
C GLY A 105 -2.12 -17.00 -3.83
N ASP A 106 -1.84 -16.31 -4.91
CA ASP A 106 -2.50 -16.49 -6.20
C ASP A 106 -1.78 -17.46 -7.13
N ASP A 107 -0.56 -17.78 -6.80
CA ASP A 107 0.26 -18.68 -7.63
C ASP A 107 -0.03 -20.14 -7.34
#